data_2e17619a668329dc5434f49169cebbca
#
_entry.id   2e17619a668329dc5434f49169cebbca
#
_cell.length_a   1.000
_cell.length_b   1.000
_cell.length_c   1.000
_cell.angle_alpha   90.00
_cell.angle_beta   90.00
_cell.angle_gamma   90.00
#
_symmetry.space_group_name_H-M   'P 1'
#
loop_
_entity.id
_entity.type
_entity.pdbx_description
1 polymer ?
#
loop_
_entity_poly.entity_id
_entity_poly.type
_entity_poly.pdbx_seq_one_letter_code
_entity_poly.pdbx_strand_id
1 'polypeptide(L)'
;MINILRKNNYTTEEVIDLVNKAYIQGSDDVCSAFEHTKKEQIIERVVNSVAIVFELSVDRIKSKSQNRDIIDAKKIIYHLLYPTVGTFEYIARLFHQHHSTVIFHYKSYDYLYINNSDFRKKAQRVQYLLKDE
;
A
#
# COMPACT_ATOMS: atom_id res chain seq x y z
N MET A 1 10.45 1.84 7.50
CA MET A 1 9.67 0.91 8.33
C MET A 1 9.48 1.43 9.74
N ILE A 2 10.56 1.68 10.43
CA ILE A 2 10.48 2.22 11.79
C ILE A 2 9.72 3.53 11.82
N ASN A 3 9.93 4.38 10.84
CA ASN A 3 9.25 5.67 10.78
C ASN A 3 7.73 5.53 10.63
N ILE A 4 7.28 4.49 9.96
CA ILE A 4 5.84 4.25 9.83
C ILE A 4 5.21 4.03 11.20
N LEU A 5 5.86 3.21 12.01
CA LEU A 5 5.35 2.92 13.36
C LEU A 5 5.36 4.16 14.23
N ARG A 6 6.39 4.98 14.12
CA ARG A 6 6.47 6.22 14.89
C ARG A 6 5.35 7.18 14.53
N LYS A 7 5.06 7.31 13.25
CA LYS A 7 4.00 8.21 12.80
C LYS A 7 2.64 7.79 13.28
N ASN A 8 2.48 6.52 13.56
CA ASN A 8 1.24 6.00 14.11
C ASN A 8 1.25 6.01 15.65
N ASN A 9 2.14 6.78 16.25
CA ASN A 9 2.27 6.90 17.69
C ASN A 9 2.77 5.64 18.37
N TYR A 10 3.43 4.78 17.63
CA TYR A 10 4.06 3.58 18.16
C TYR A 10 5.55 3.65 17.93
N THR A 11 6.33 3.35 18.95
CA THR A 11 7.73 3.05 18.75
C THR A 11 7.85 1.57 18.44
N THR A 12 8.98 1.18 17.83
CA THR A 12 9.23 -0.22 17.58
C THR A 12 9.24 -1.01 18.90
N GLU A 13 9.79 -0.42 19.95
CA GLU A 13 9.85 -1.05 21.27
C GLU A 13 8.47 -1.25 21.87
N GLU A 14 7.59 -0.27 21.75
CA GLU A 14 6.23 -0.40 22.26
C GLU A 14 5.47 -1.51 21.57
N VAL A 15 5.63 -1.63 20.27
CA VAL A 15 4.97 -2.68 19.51
C VAL A 15 5.51 -4.04 19.91
N ILE A 16 6.84 -4.15 20.08
CA ILE A 16 7.46 -5.40 20.50
C ILE A 16 6.97 -5.79 21.88
N ASP A 17 6.85 -4.83 22.81
CA ASP A 17 6.35 -5.12 24.15
C ASP A 17 4.93 -5.68 24.13
N LEU A 18 4.06 -5.10 23.30
CA LEU A 18 2.70 -5.60 23.17
C LEU A 18 2.69 -7.03 22.65
N VAL A 19 3.51 -7.32 21.64
CA VAL A 19 3.61 -8.65 21.08
C VAL A 19 4.14 -9.64 22.13
N ASN A 20 5.17 -9.23 22.88
CA ASN A 20 5.76 -10.08 23.90
C ASN A 20 4.77 -10.40 25.02
N LYS A 21 3.99 -9.42 25.45
CA LYS A 21 2.98 -9.66 26.49
C LYS A 21 1.94 -10.67 26.02
N ALA A 22 1.50 -10.51 24.77
CA ALA A 22 0.54 -11.45 24.21
C ALA A 22 1.16 -12.82 24.01
N TYR A 23 2.43 -12.87 23.63
CA TYR A 23 3.15 -14.12 23.42
C TYR A 23 3.29 -14.91 24.73
N ILE A 24 3.50 -14.22 25.84
CA ILE A 24 3.58 -14.89 27.14
C ILE A 24 2.33 -15.70 27.41
N GLN A 25 1.21 -15.30 26.82
CA GLN A 25 -0.03 -16.05 26.93
C GLN A 25 -0.09 -17.24 25.96
N GLY A 26 0.98 -17.48 25.22
CA GLY A 26 1.11 -18.67 24.39
C GLY A 26 0.40 -18.62 23.05
N SER A 27 0.19 -17.44 22.51
CA SER A 27 -0.54 -17.30 21.26
C SER A 27 0.37 -16.93 20.10
N ASP A 28 0.63 -17.88 19.21
CA ASP A 28 1.32 -17.57 17.95
C ASP A 28 0.46 -16.72 17.02
N ASP A 29 -0.86 -16.80 17.19
CA ASP A 29 -1.79 -15.99 16.39
C ASP A 29 -1.58 -14.50 16.60
N VAL A 30 -1.12 -14.10 17.76
CA VAL A 30 -0.88 -12.68 18.06
C VAL A 30 0.30 -12.16 17.24
N CYS A 31 1.35 -12.95 17.06
CA CYS A 31 2.47 -12.55 16.22
C CYS A 31 2.04 -12.39 14.78
N SER A 32 1.24 -13.30 14.26
CA SER A 32 0.68 -13.21 12.93
C SER A 32 -0.22 -11.98 12.78
N ALA A 33 -1.04 -11.72 13.79
CA ALA A 33 -1.93 -10.55 13.79
C ALA A 33 -1.13 -9.25 13.80
N PHE A 34 -0.03 -9.21 14.55
CA PHE A 34 0.83 -8.02 14.57
C PHE A 34 1.45 -7.76 13.20
N GLU A 35 1.99 -8.78 12.55
CA GLU A 35 2.58 -8.62 11.21
C GLU A 35 1.52 -8.22 10.19
N HIS A 36 0.32 -8.78 10.29
CA HIS A 36 -0.79 -8.42 9.44
C HIS A 36 -1.18 -6.95 9.63
N THR A 37 -1.25 -6.50 10.88
CA THR A 37 -1.55 -5.09 11.18
C THR A 37 -0.50 -4.15 10.59
N LYS A 38 0.77 -4.52 10.69
CA LYS A 38 1.84 -3.72 10.11
C LYS A 38 1.71 -3.63 8.59
N LYS A 39 1.44 -4.75 7.96
CA LYS A 39 1.22 -4.79 6.52
C LYS A 39 0.03 -3.92 6.12
N GLU A 40 -1.06 -3.98 6.87
CA GLU A 40 -2.24 -3.16 6.63
C GLU A 40 -1.92 -1.68 6.75
N GLN A 41 -1.11 -1.29 7.72
CA GLN A 41 -0.70 0.11 7.88
C GLN A 41 0.08 0.60 6.67
N ILE A 42 0.97 -0.21 6.15
CA ILE A 42 1.74 0.16 4.95
C ILE A 42 0.80 0.32 3.76
N ILE A 43 -0.12 -0.62 3.59
CA ILE A 43 -1.10 -0.57 2.51
C ILE A 43 -1.92 0.72 2.60
N GLU A 44 -2.42 1.01 3.79
CA GLU A 44 -3.24 2.20 4.01
C GLU A 44 -2.47 3.48 3.68
N ARG A 45 -1.22 3.55 4.09
CA ARG A 45 -0.41 4.73 3.81
C ARG A 45 -0.16 4.92 2.33
N VAL A 46 0.12 3.84 1.61
CA VAL A 46 0.33 3.92 0.17
C VAL A 46 -0.96 4.38 -0.51
N VAL A 47 -2.09 3.78 -0.16
CA VAL A 47 -3.37 4.14 -0.77
C VAL A 47 -3.73 5.59 -0.46
N ASN A 48 -3.55 6.02 0.78
CA ASN A 48 -3.87 7.40 1.17
C ASN A 48 -2.97 8.41 0.45
N SER A 49 -1.69 8.11 0.30
CA SER A 49 -0.77 9.00 -0.40
C SER A 49 -1.17 9.16 -1.86
N VAL A 50 -1.55 8.05 -2.51
CA VAL A 50 -2.02 8.11 -3.89
C VAL A 50 -3.33 8.88 -3.99
N ALA A 51 -4.23 8.66 -3.04
CA ALA A 51 -5.50 9.38 -3.00
C ALA A 51 -5.29 10.90 -2.93
N ILE A 52 -4.34 11.33 -2.12
CA ILE A 52 -4.00 12.75 -1.99
C ILE A 52 -3.47 13.29 -3.31
N VAL A 53 -2.53 12.60 -3.93
CA VAL A 53 -1.90 13.08 -5.17
C VAL A 53 -2.90 13.16 -6.32
N PHE A 54 -3.81 12.18 -6.40
CA PHE A 54 -4.81 12.15 -7.48
C PHE A 54 -6.09 12.88 -7.13
N GLU A 55 -6.21 13.38 -5.89
CA GLU A 55 -7.42 14.07 -5.42
C GLU A 55 -8.67 13.18 -5.55
N LEU A 56 -8.51 11.92 -5.19
CA LEU A 56 -9.58 10.93 -5.24
C LEU A 56 -9.83 10.37 -3.85
N SER A 57 -11.07 9.95 -3.60
CA SER A 57 -11.37 9.23 -2.37
C SER A 57 -10.85 7.79 -2.47
N VAL A 58 -10.55 7.20 -1.32
CA VAL A 58 -10.10 5.81 -1.27
C VAL A 58 -11.18 4.88 -1.86
N ASP A 59 -12.45 5.16 -1.59
CA ASP A 59 -13.54 4.35 -2.13
C ASP A 59 -13.57 4.37 -3.65
N ARG A 60 -13.31 5.52 -4.25
CA ARG A 60 -13.27 5.62 -5.71
C ARG A 60 -12.08 4.86 -6.28
N ILE A 61 -10.94 4.92 -5.62
CA ILE A 61 -9.77 4.18 -6.06
C ILE A 61 -10.05 2.68 -6.04
N LYS A 62 -10.75 2.20 -5.02
CA LYS A 62 -11.08 0.77 -4.90
C LYS A 62 -12.26 0.36 -5.76
N SER A 63 -12.92 1.28 -6.45
CA SER A 63 -14.04 0.97 -7.31
C SER A 63 -13.58 0.28 -8.60
N LYS A 64 -14.53 -0.28 -9.33
CA LYS A 64 -14.26 -0.93 -10.62
C LYS A 64 -14.35 0.04 -11.79
N SER A 65 -14.25 1.34 -11.51
CA SER A 65 -14.35 2.36 -12.54
C SER A 65 -13.22 2.23 -13.56
N GLN A 66 -13.54 2.54 -14.81
CA GLN A 66 -12.57 2.60 -15.90
C GLN A 66 -12.02 4.00 -16.10
N ASN A 67 -12.29 4.92 -15.19
CA ASN A 67 -11.76 6.28 -15.25
C ASN A 67 -10.24 6.22 -15.24
N ARG A 68 -9.61 7.00 -16.13
CA ARG A 68 -8.17 6.97 -16.33
C ARG A 68 -7.40 7.29 -15.04
N ASP A 69 -7.85 8.30 -14.29
CA ASP A 69 -7.15 8.68 -13.06
C ASP A 69 -7.19 7.55 -12.04
N ILE A 70 -8.31 6.85 -11.95
CA ILE A 70 -8.45 5.72 -11.03
C ILE A 70 -7.54 4.58 -11.46
N ILE A 71 -7.48 4.29 -12.75
CA ILE A 71 -6.62 3.24 -13.27
C ILE A 71 -5.14 3.59 -13.04
N ASP A 72 -4.75 4.83 -13.32
CA ASP A 72 -3.38 5.27 -13.08
C ASP A 72 -3.02 5.21 -11.59
N ALA A 73 -3.94 5.60 -10.73
CA ALA A 73 -3.74 5.49 -9.28
C ALA A 73 -3.49 4.04 -8.88
N LYS A 74 -4.27 3.11 -9.41
CA LYS A 74 -4.10 1.69 -9.12
C LYS A 74 -2.75 1.17 -9.59
N LYS A 75 -2.28 1.61 -10.75
CA LYS A 75 -0.97 1.19 -11.26
C LYS A 75 0.14 1.58 -10.31
N ILE A 76 0.09 2.80 -9.77
CA ILE A 76 1.08 3.26 -8.81
C ILE A 76 0.97 2.47 -7.51
N ILE A 77 -0.24 2.25 -7.03
CA ILE A 77 -0.47 1.50 -5.80
C ILE A 77 0.08 0.07 -5.94
N TYR A 78 -0.22 -0.60 -7.03
CA TYR A 78 0.22 -1.98 -7.22
C TYR A 78 1.74 -2.07 -7.30
N HIS A 79 2.36 -1.11 -7.97
CA HIS A 79 3.81 -1.05 -8.06
C HIS A 79 4.46 -0.92 -6.67
N LEU A 80 3.88 -0.09 -5.83
CA LEU A 80 4.42 0.15 -4.49
C LEU A 80 4.09 -0.97 -3.51
N LEU A 81 2.93 -1.59 -3.64
CA LEU A 81 2.50 -2.63 -2.71
C LEU A 81 3.14 -3.99 -2.96
N TYR A 82 3.41 -4.33 -4.21
CA TYR A 82 3.87 -5.67 -4.53
C TYR A 82 5.13 -6.08 -3.74
N PRO A 83 6.16 -5.24 -3.63
CA PRO A 83 7.34 -5.62 -2.84
C PRO A 83 7.03 -5.87 -1.36
N THR A 84 5.98 -5.24 -0.84
CA THR A 84 5.60 -5.38 0.56
C THR A 84 4.74 -6.61 0.80
N VAL A 85 3.73 -6.82 -0.03
CA VAL A 85 2.77 -7.91 0.19
C VAL A 85 3.19 -9.21 -0.48
N GLY A 86 3.98 -9.13 -1.55
CA GLY A 86 4.62 -10.31 -2.14
C GLY A 86 3.78 -11.11 -3.13
N THR A 87 2.48 -10.89 -3.22
CA THR A 87 1.63 -11.62 -4.17
C THR A 87 0.61 -10.71 -4.85
N PHE A 88 0.35 -11.00 -6.12
CA PHE A 88 -0.69 -10.28 -6.85
C PHE A 88 -2.09 -10.69 -6.40
N GLU A 89 -2.24 -11.90 -5.91
CA GLU A 89 -3.55 -12.37 -5.44
C GLU A 89 -4.03 -11.59 -4.23
N TYR A 90 -3.14 -11.28 -3.31
CA TYR A 90 -3.48 -10.48 -2.14
C TYR A 90 -3.96 -9.09 -2.57
N ILE A 91 -3.23 -8.45 -3.49
CA ILE A 91 -3.60 -7.14 -3.99
C ILE A 91 -4.94 -7.20 -4.72
N ALA A 92 -5.14 -8.23 -5.53
CA ALA A 92 -6.40 -8.39 -6.26
C ALA A 92 -7.60 -8.46 -5.31
N ARG A 93 -7.46 -9.17 -4.20
CA ARG A 93 -8.54 -9.24 -3.20
C ARG A 93 -8.81 -7.90 -2.55
N LEU A 94 -7.76 -7.14 -2.27
CA LEU A 94 -7.93 -5.82 -1.66
C LEU A 94 -8.74 -4.87 -2.55
N PHE A 95 -8.55 -4.98 -3.85
CA PHE A 95 -9.17 -4.04 -4.80
C PHE A 95 -10.30 -4.68 -5.60
N HIS A 96 -10.72 -5.88 -5.22
CA HIS A 96 -11.84 -6.59 -5.87
C HIS A 96 -11.63 -6.72 -7.37
N GLN A 97 -10.41 -7.06 -7.77
CA GLN A 97 -10.05 -7.25 -9.17
C GLN A 97 -9.49 -8.65 -9.40
N HIS A 98 -9.53 -9.08 -10.66
CA HIS A 98 -8.89 -10.33 -11.03
C HIS A 98 -7.37 -10.16 -10.97
N HIS A 99 -6.66 -11.22 -10.57
CA HIS A 99 -5.21 -11.11 -10.41
C HIS A 99 -4.50 -10.79 -11.72
N SER A 100 -5.01 -11.26 -12.86
CA SER A 100 -4.40 -10.93 -14.15
C SER A 100 -4.52 -9.45 -14.48
N THR A 101 -5.60 -8.79 -14.04
CA THR A 101 -5.75 -7.35 -14.19
C THR A 101 -4.71 -6.62 -13.35
N VAL A 102 -4.48 -7.07 -12.13
CA VAL A 102 -3.45 -6.49 -11.26
C VAL A 102 -2.07 -6.63 -11.90
N ILE A 103 -1.76 -7.81 -12.41
CA ILE A 103 -0.48 -8.05 -13.08
C ILE A 103 -0.30 -7.11 -14.28
N PHE A 104 -1.36 -6.95 -15.09
CA PHE A 104 -1.31 -6.06 -16.24
C PHE A 104 -1.02 -4.62 -15.81
N HIS A 105 -1.71 -4.13 -14.80
CA HIS A 105 -1.49 -2.78 -14.31
C HIS A 105 -0.09 -2.63 -13.71
N TYR A 106 0.36 -3.62 -12.97
CA TYR A 106 1.69 -3.60 -12.38
C TYR A 106 2.77 -3.47 -13.46
N LYS A 107 2.65 -4.26 -14.52
CA LYS A 107 3.62 -4.24 -15.61
C LYS A 107 3.54 -2.96 -16.43
N SER A 108 2.39 -2.31 -16.48
CA SER A 108 2.22 -1.07 -17.24
C SER A 108 2.91 0.12 -16.58
N TYR A 109 3.24 0.02 -15.29
CA TYR A 109 3.82 1.13 -14.55
C TYR A 109 5.12 1.63 -15.20
N ASP A 110 6.04 0.73 -15.51
CA ASP A 110 7.33 1.13 -16.03
C ASP A 110 7.21 1.87 -17.36
N TYR A 111 6.36 1.38 -18.24
CA TYR A 111 6.13 2.04 -19.52
C TYR A 111 5.58 3.45 -19.33
N LEU A 112 4.59 3.60 -18.45
CA LEU A 112 4.00 4.90 -18.22
C LEU A 112 4.95 5.84 -17.49
N TYR A 113 5.75 5.33 -16.57
CA TYR A 113 6.73 6.15 -15.88
C TYR A 113 7.72 6.77 -16.86
N ILE A 114 8.14 6.01 -17.85
CA ILE A 114 9.10 6.49 -18.84
C ILE A 114 8.44 7.40 -19.89
N ASN A 115 7.25 7.04 -20.35
CA ASN A 115 6.65 7.65 -21.52
C ASN A 115 5.56 8.70 -21.25
N ASN A 116 5.09 8.80 -20.01
CA ASN A 116 4.03 9.74 -19.65
C ASN A 116 4.51 10.64 -18.53
N SER A 117 4.80 11.90 -18.86
CA SER A 117 5.37 12.83 -17.87
C SER A 117 4.40 13.13 -16.72
N ASP A 118 3.10 13.21 -17.00
CA ASP A 118 2.11 13.45 -15.95
C ASP A 118 2.04 12.30 -14.97
N PHE A 119 2.03 11.07 -15.49
CA PHE A 119 2.06 9.88 -14.66
C PHE A 119 3.32 9.85 -13.80
N ARG A 120 4.46 10.12 -14.41
CA ARG A 120 5.74 10.13 -13.69
C ARG A 120 5.75 11.16 -12.56
N LYS A 121 5.25 12.36 -12.83
CA LYS A 121 5.21 13.41 -11.82
C LYS A 121 4.35 13.00 -10.63
N LYS A 122 3.20 12.39 -10.91
CA LYS A 122 2.31 11.92 -9.84
C LYS A 122 2.96 10.79 -9.05
N ALA A 123 3.61 9.85 -9.73
CA ALA A 123 4.31 8.77 -9.06
C ALA A 123 5.44 9.30 -8.16
N GLN A 124 6.18 10.28 -8.64
CA GLN A 124 7.24 10.90 -7.85
C GLN A 124 6.68 11.63 -6.64
N ARG A 125 5.54 12.29 -6.77
CA ARG A 125 4.90 12.97 -5.64
C ARG A 125 4.43 11.97 -4.59
N VAL A 126 3.90 10.84 -5.01
CA VAL A 126 3.51 9.78 -4.08
C VAL A 126 4.73 9.29 -3.30
N GLN A 127 5.83 9.02 -3.99
CA GLN A 127 7.06 8.59 -3.34
C GLN A 127 7.59 9.64 -2.38
N TYR A 128 7.50 10.90 -2.74
CA TYR A 128 7.90 11.99 -1.88
C TYR A 128 7.09 12.01 -0.58
N LEU A 129 5.78 11.86 -0.69
CA LEU A 129 4.92 11.82 0.49
C LEU A 129 5.25 10.64 1.40
N LEU A 130 5.58 9.49 0.82
CA LEU A 130 5.94 8.32 1.60
C LEU A 130 7.29 8.50 2.30
N LYS A 131 8.23 9.20 1.67
CA LYS A 131 9.54 9.46 2.28
C LYS A 131 9.46 10.43 3.45
N ASP A 132 8.53 11.35 3.42
CA ASP A 132 8.39 12.37 4.46
C ASP A 132 7.92 11.77 5.78
N GLU A 133 7.62 10.53 5.77
CA GLU A 133 7.21 9.80 6.94
C GLU A 133 8.41 9.14 7.62
#